data_325a60e9fe04b050f75bfeabed59568e
#
_entry.id   325a60e9fe04b050f75bfeabed59568e
#
_cell.length_a   1.000
_cell.length_b   1.000
_cell.length_c   1.000
_cell.angle_alpha   90.00
_cell.angle_beta   90.00
_cell.angle_gamma   90.00
#
_symmetry.space_group_name_H-M   'P 1'
#
loop_
_entity.id
_entity.type
_entity.pdbx_description
1 polymer ?
#
loop_
_entity_poly.entity_id
_entity_poly.type
_entity_poly.pdbx_seq_one_letter_code
_entity_poly.pdbx_strand_id
1 'polypeptide(L)'
;MSDVRTYNSPMREEKARETHEAILCALFELMASATAADEISMEAIAQKAGVQRRTVFRHFATKDDLLTAFWPWLNARIGASTTPETVKDIIDGPRRAFPRFDMHDAAIRSSLHSRTGREMRMGTVAGRRANFRRALAPAISSLQPADAEKVEALAHLLFSASAWEVLKDYGGLTGAQAGETASWALEVILSAVTPGHSPAEVANQRDKP
;
A
#
# COMPACT_ATOMS: atom_id res chain seq x y z
N MET A 1 -1.99 22.21 47.27
CA MET A 1 -1.72 21.31 46.13
C MET A 1 -3.04 21.16 45.39
N SER A 2 -3.22 21.90 44.29
CA SER A 2 -4.45 21.85 43.48
C SER A 2 -4.36 20.71 42.50
N ASP A 3 -5.24 19.75 42.68
CA ASP A 3 -5.43 18.62 41.79
C ASP A 3 -6.10 19.14 40.49
N VAL A 4 -5.30 19.32 39.44
CA VAL A 4 -5.80 19.69 38.11
C VAL A 4 -6.42 18.44 37.52
N ARG A 5 -7.72 18.22 37.77
CA ARG A 5 -8.52 17.23 37.06
C ARG A 5 -8.48 17.53 35.57
N THR A 6 -7.71 16.76 34.84
CA THR A 6 -7.75 16.71 33.36
C THR A 6 -9.14 16.16 32.96
N TYR A 7 -10.10 17.06 32.77
CA TYR A 7 -11.45 16.73 32.31
C TYR A 7 -11.39 16.41 30.83
N ASN A 8 -11.00 15.18 30.49
CA ASN A 8 -11.08 14.64 29.13
C ASN A 8 -12.53 14.16 28.92
N SER A 9 -13.35 14.98 28.24
CA SER A 9 -14.73 14.61 27.95
C SER A 9 -14.74 13.58 26.81
N PRO A 10 -15.36 12.39 26.97
CA PRO A 10 -15.53 11.39 25.91
C PRO A 10 -16.09 11.98 24.61
N MET A 11 -17.00 12.96 24.73
CA MET A 11 -17.54 13.69 23.57
C MET A 11 -16.52 14.51 22.80
N ARG A 12 -15.46 15.03 23.47
CA ARG A 12 -14.40 15.78 22.78
C ARG A 12 -13.48 14.84 22.02
N GLU A 13 -13.17 13.69 22.59
CA GLU A 13 -12.37 12.66 21.94
C GLU A 13 -13.10 12.09 20.73
N GLU A 14 -14.39 11.82 20.86
CA GLU A 14 -15.23 11.37 19.75
C GLU A 14 -15.26 12.38 18.61
N LYS A 15 -15.53 13.67 18.92
CA LYS A 15 -15.54 14.74 17.92
C LYS A 15 -14.16 14.96 17.27
N ALA A 16 -13.08 14.75 18.02
CA ALA A 16 -11.73 14.82 17.47
C ALA A 16 -11.49 13.65 16.50
N ARG A 17 -11.94 12.44 16.83
CA ARG A 17 -11.87 11.25 15.97
C ARG A 17 -12.69 11.44 14.70
N GLU A 18 -13.92 11.91 14.80
CA GLU A 18 -14.78 12.23 13.64
C GLU A 18 -14.12 13.27 12.71
N THR A 19 -13.53 14.32 13.28
CA THR A 19 -12.82 15.33 12.50
C THR A 19 -11.58 14.76 11.82
N HIS A 20 -10.82 13.93 12.51
CA HIS A 20 -9.66 13.24 11.95
C HIS A 20 -10.06 12.36 10.74
N GLU A 21 -11.11 11.58 10.91
CA GLU A 21 -11.67 10.73 9.84
C GLU A 21 -12.18 11.57 8.66
N ALA A 22 -12.88 12.68 8.91
CA ALA A 22 -13.37 13.56 7.87
C ALA A 22 -12.25 14.18 7.03
N ILE A 23 -11.11 14.52 7.65
CA ILE A 23 -9.92 15.04 6.95
C ILE A 23 -9.33 13.98 6.02
N LEU A 24 -9.20 12.73 6.48
CA LEU A 24 -8.69 11.62 5.68
C LEU A 24 -9.64 11.26 4.53
N CYS A 25 -10.97 11.24 4.78
CA CYS A 25 -11.97 11.08 3.74
C CYS A 25 -11.89 12.18 2.68
N ALA A 26 -11.74 13.44 3.09
CA ALA A 26 -11.61 14.56 2.18
C ALA A 26 -10.38 14.44 1.27
N LEU A 27 -9.24 14.01 1.81
CA LEU A 27 -8.04 13.74 1.01
C LEU A 27 -8.31 12.62 0.00
N PHE A 28 -8.95 11.53 0.40
CA PHE A 28 -9.32 10.42 -0.48
C PHE A 28 -10.20 10.85 -1.65
N GLU A 29 -11.24 11.63 -1.38
CA GLU A 29 -12.15 12.13 -2.41
C GLU A 29 -11.47 13.11 -3.37
N LEU A 30 -10.58 13.97 -2.84
CA LEU A 30 -9.77 14.86 -3.68
C LEU A 30 -8.81 14.08 -4.58
N MET A 31 -8.17 13.04 -4.04
CA MET A 31 -7.31 12.17 -4.85
C MET A 31 -8.09 11.43 -5.94
N ALA A 32 -9.32 10.99 -5.67
CA ALA A 32 -10.15 10.32 -6.65
C ALA A 32 -10.61 11.24 -7.80
N SER A 33 -10.67 12.56 -7.56
CA SER A 33 -11.08 13.57 -8.54
C SER A 33 -9.92 14.35 -9.16
N ALA A 34 -8.70 14.23 -8.60
CA ALA A 34 -7.53 14.97 -9.05
C ALA A 34 -6.97 14.44 -10.38
N THR A 35 -6.51 15.33 -11.25
CA THR A 35 -5.65 14.95 -12.38
C THR A 35 -4.23 14.64 -11.89
N ALA A 36 -3.45 13.94 -12.69
CA ALA A 36 -2.08 13.55 -12.33
C ALA A 36 -1.16 14.75 -11.99
N ALA A 37 -1.47 15.94 -12.49
CA ALA A 37 -0.71 17.17 -12.28
C ALA A 37 -1.13 17.95 -11.02
N ASP A 38 -2.28 17.65 -10.42
CA ASP A 38 -2.84 18.46 -9.35
C ASP A 38 -2.13 18.22 -8.02
N GLU A 39 -1.69 19.30 -7.40
CA GLU A 39 -1.19 19.30 -6.03
C GLU A 39 -2.34 19.55 -5.05
N ILE A 40 -2.66 18.55 -4.23
CA ILE A 40 -3.70 18.69 -3.21
C ILE A 40 -3.14 19.50 -2.04
N SER A 41 -3.72 20.68 -1.81
CA SER A 41 -3.31 21.59 -0.74
C SER A 41 -4.06 21.31 0.58
N MET A 42 -3.45 21.71 1.71
CA MET A 42 -4.10 21.63 3.04
C MET A 42 -5.37 22.50 3.11
N GLU A 43 -5.45 23.55 2.31
CA GLU A 43 -6.64 24.41 2.20
C GLU A 43 -7.78 23.68 1.49
N ALA A 44 -7.49 23.02 0.36
CA ALA A 44 -8.49 22.22 -0.37
C ALA A 44 -9.03 21.08 0.51
N ILE A 45 -8.15 20.43 1.29
CA ILE A 45 -8.56 19.38 2.24
C ILE A 45 -9.47 19.95 3.33
N ALA A 46 -9.13 21.11 3.91
CA ALA A 46 -9.94 21.77 4.93
C ALA A 46 -11.34 22.12 4.40
N GLN A 47 -11.40 22.71 3.22
CA GLN A 47 -12.65 23.06 2.54
C GLN A 47 -13.50 21.80 2.27
N LYS A 48 -12.91 20.77 1.74
CA LYS A 48 -13.60 19.51 1.41
C LYS A 48 -14.09 18.77 2.67
N ALA A 49 -13.32 18.82 3.77
CA ALA A 49 -13.69 18.25 5.06
C ALA A 49 -14.72 19.08 5.84
N GLY A 50 -15.08 20.28 5.38
CA GLY A 50 -15.99 21.19 6.08
C GLY A 50 -15.42 21.75 7.38
N VAL A 51 -14.09 21.88 7.48
CA VAL A 51 -13.41 22.39 8.67
C VAL A 51 -12.52 23.58 8.32
N GLN A 52 -12.11 24.36 9.35
CA GLN A 52 -11.16 25.44 9.14
C GLN A 52 -9.74 24.87 8.96
N ARG A 53 -8.91 25.53 8.14
CA ARG A 53 -7.50 25.16 7.91
C ARG A 53 -6.73 24.94 9.22
N ARG A 54 -6.90 25.80 10.23
CA ARG A 54 -6.27 25.63 11.55
C ARG A 54 -6.67 24.32 12.24
N THR A 55 -7.87 23.80 11.95
CA THR A 55 -8.33 22.52 12.48
C THR A 55 -7.55 21.37 11.85
N VAL A 56 -7.29 21.42 10.54
CA VAL A 56 -6.43 20.42 9.87
C VAL A 56 -5.04 20.41 10.49
N PHE A 57 -4.42 21.59 10.68
CA PHE A 57 -3.08 21.69 11.30
C PHE A 57 -3.04 21.27 12.77
N ARG A 58 -4.15 21.30 13.48
CA ARG A 58 -4.23 20.76 14.85
C ARG A 58 -4.20 19.23 14.86
N HIS A 59 -4.74 18.58 13.82
CA HIS A 59 -4.73 17.11 13.68
C HIS A 59 -3.45 16.58 13.01
N PHE A 60 -2.92 17.33 12.07
CA PHE A 60 -1.73 16.98 11.28
C PHE A 60 -0.86 18.25 11.16
N ALA A 61 0.25 18.29 11.90
CA ALA A 61 1.11 19.47 11.98
C ALA A 61 1.70 19.85 10.63
N THR A 62 1.95 18.85 9.78
CA THR A 62 2.48 18.99 8.42
C THR A 62 1.66 18.19 7.41
N LYS A 63 1.88 18.45 6.12
CA LYS A 63 1.33 17.64 5.04
C LYS A 63 1.90 16.20 5.09
N ASP A 64 3.16 16.07 5.46
CA ASP A 64 3.81 14.76 5.58
C ASP A 64 3.20 13.91 6.70
N ASP A 65 2.84 14.52 7.83
CA ASP A 65 2.11 13.83 8.91
C ASP A 65 0.75 13.31 8.41
N LEU A 66 0.03 14.15 7.66
CA LEU A 66 -1.24 13.76 7.05
C LEU A 66 -1.07 12.58 6.07
N LEU A 67 -0.08 12.64 5.18
CA LEU A 67 0.18 11.59 4.20
C LEU A 67 0.65 10.29 4.87
N THR A 68 1.42 10.40 5.94
CA THR A 68 1.86 9.25 6.75
C THR A 68 0.68 8.55 7.42
N ALA A 69 -0.27 9.30 7.95
CA ALA A 69 -1.50 8.75 8.54
C ALA A 69 -2.49 8.25 7.47
N PHE A 70 -2.52 8.91 6.32
CA PHE A 70 -3.45 8.55 5.24
C PHE A 70 -3.18 7.17 4.63
N TRP A 71 -1.92 6.78 4.49
CA TRP A 71 -1.57 5.50 3.85
C TRP A 71 -2.15 4.27 4.57
N PRO A 72 -1.94 4.06 5.89
CA PRO A 72 -2.55 2.93 6.59
C PRO A 72 -4.08 3.02 6.62
N TRP A 73 -4.63 4.24 6.73
CA TRP A 73 -6.07 4.48 6.66
C TRP A 73 -6.66 4.07 5.30
N LEU A 74 -6.02 4.48 4.20
CA LEU A 74 -6.42 4.10 2.84
C LEU A 74 -6.43 2.57 2.69
N ASN A 75 -5.35 1.91 3.10
CA ASN A 75 -5.26 0.46 3.00
C ASN A 75 -6.34 -0.26 3.82
N ALA A 76 -6.63 0.21 5.02
CA ALA A 76 -7.72 -0.32 5.84
C ALA A 76 -9.08 -0.11 5.16
N ARG A 77 -9.32 1.08 4.62
CA ARG A 77 -10.58 1.44 3.96
C ARG A 77 -10.84 0.63 2.70
N ILE A 78 -9.83 0.44 1.85
CA ILE A 78 -9.95 -0.40 0.67
C ILE A 78 -9.78 -1.90 0.98
N GLY A 79 -9.47 -2.23 2.25
CA GLY A 79 -9.25 -3.58 2.73
C GLY A 79 -8.04 -4.27 2.10
N ALA A 80 -7.04 -3.51 1.67
CA ALA A 80 -5.77 -4.00 1.18
C ALA A 80 -4.74 -3.95 2.31
N SER A 81 -4.35 -5.10 2.86
CA SER A 81 -3.21 -5.15 3.77
C SER A 81 -1.93 -5.00 2.97
N THR A 82 -1.09 -4.03 3.37
CA THR A 82 0.23 -3.80 2.75
C THR A 82 1.38 -4.23 3.66
N THR A 83 1.07 -4.88 4.76
CA THR A 83 2.05 -5.35 5.76
C THR A 83 2.02 -6.87 5.80
N PRO A 84 2.73 -7.56 4.89
CA PRO A 84 2.84 -9.01 4.95
C PRO A 84 3.69 -9.43 6.15
N GLU A 85 3.27 -10.48 6.85
CA GLU A 85 3.98 -11.06 7.98
C GLU A 85 4.64 -12.39 7.61
N THR A 86 4.09 -13.07 6.60
CA THR A 86 4.52 -14.39 6.14
C THR A 86 4.74 -14.43 4.63
N VAL A 87 5.44 -15.45 4.15
CA VAL A 87 5.56 -15.76 2.71
C VAL A 87 4.18 -15.91 2.07
N LYS A 88 3.25 -16.56 2.75
CA LYS A 88 1.88 -16.74 2.27
C LYS A 88 1.15 -15.41 2.10
N ASP A 89 1.36 -14.46 3.00
CA ASP A 89 0.76 -13.12 2.87
C ASP A 89 1.28 -12.37 1.65
N ILE A 90 2.55 -12.57 1.30
CA ILE A 90 3.14 -12.00 0.08
C ILE A 90 2.50 -12.65 -1.16
N ILE A 91 2.39 -13.96 -1.19
CA ILE A 91 1.78 -14.69 -2.31
C ILE A 91 0.32 -14.29 -2.49
N ASP A 92 -0.49 -14.32 -1.43
CA ASP A 92 -1.93 -14.07 -1.50
C ASP A 92 -2.30 -12.57 -1.57
N GLY A 93 -1.35 -11.70 -1.31
CA GLY A 93 -1.60 -10.25 -1.22
C GLY A 93 -2.21 -9.65 -2.48
N PRO A 94 -1.65 -9.87 -3.67
CA PRO A 94 -2.21 -9.36 -4.92
C PRO A 94 -3.63 -9.90 -5.19
N ARG A 95 -3.88 -11.20 -4.95
CA ARG A 95 -5.20 -11.84 -5.09
C ARG A 95 -6.26 -11.15 -4.23
N ARG A 96 -5.89 -10.69 -3.03
CA ARG A 96 -6.79 -9.97 -2.14
C ARG A 96 -6.94 -8.49 -2.47
N ALA A 97 -5.85 -7.84 -2.88
CA ALA A 97 -5.79 -6.39 -3.03
C ALA A 97 -6.27 -5.89 -4.41
N PHE A 98 -5.90 -6.57 -5.51
CA PHE A 98 -6.13 -6.04 -6.85
C PHE A 98 -7.61 -5.93 -7.25
N PRO A 99 -8.52 -6.87 -6.87
CA PRO A 99 -9.95 -6.66 -7.08
C PRO A 99 -10.48 -5.41 -6.37
N ARG A 100 -9.90 -5.06 -5.21
CA ARG A 100 -10.28 -3.86 -4.45
C ARG A 100 -9.73 -2.59 -5.06
N PHE A 101 -8.56 -2.67 -5.72
CA PHE A 101 -8.02 -1.56 -6.49
C PHE A 101 -8.94 -1.21 -7.67
N ASP A 102 -9.56 -2.18 -8.33
CA ASP A 102 -10.58 -1.94 -9.36
C ASP A 102 -11.77 -1.15 -8.84
N MET A 103 -12.25 -1.45 -7.63
CA MET A 103 -13.35 -0.71 -7.01
C MET A 103 -12.99 0.74 -6.66
N HIS A 104 -11.70 1.06 -6.56
CA HIS A 104 -11.17 2.37 -6.20
C HIS A 104 -10.17 2.90 -7.25
N ASP A 105 -10.38 2.52 -8.53
CA ASP A 105 -9.45 2.76 -9.65
C ASP A 105 -8.89 4.18 -9.68
N ALA A 106 -9.76 5.20 -9.69
CA ALA A 106 -9.33 6.61 -9.77
C ALA A 106 -8.42 7.01 -8.60
N ALA A 107 -8.74 6.63 -7.36
CA ALA A 107 -7.93 6.96 -6.19
C ALA A 107 -6.59 6.22 -6.20
N ILE A 108 -6.56 4.96 -6.62
CA ILE A 108 -5.33 4.18 -6.75
C ILE A 108 -4.43 4.76 -7.85
N ARG A 109 -4.96 5.07 -9.03
CA ARG A 109 -4.21 5.73 -10.11
C ARG A 109 -3.69 7.11 -9.69
N SER A 110 -4.50 7.91 -9.03
CA SER A 110 -4.05 9.19 -8.46
C SER A 110 -2.89 8.98 -7.47
N SER A 111 -2.97 7.95 -6.63
CA SER A 111 -1.87 7.60 -5.73
C SER A 111 -0.59 7.18 -6.49
N LEU A 112 -0.71 6.59 -7.67
CA LEU A 112 0.44 6.20 -8.49
C LEU A 112 1.06 7.39 -9.23
N HIS A 113 0.26 8.29 -9.78
CA HIS A 113 0.71 9.28 -10.77
C HIS A 113 0.77 10.72 -10.25
N SER A 114 0.06 11.05 -9.15
CA SER A 114 0.13 12.39 -8.58
C SER A 114 1.41 12.60 -7.75
N ARG A 115 1.81 13.87 -7.62
CA ARG A 115 2.93 14.29 -6.75
C ARG A 115 2.65 13.90 -5.29
N THR A 116 1.44 14.20 -4.80
CA THR A 116 1.00 13.86 -3.45
C THR A 116 1.07 12.35 -3.19
N GLY A 117 0.59 11.53 -4.13
CA GLY A 117 0.68 10.08 -4.02
C GLY A 117 2.11 9.56 -4.04
N ARG A 118 3.01 10.18 -4.82
CA ARG A 118 4.44 9.85 -4.79
C ARG A 118 5.07 10.16 -3.43
N GLU A 119 4.83 11.35 -2.88
CA GLU A 119 5.33 11.77 -1.57
C GLU A 119 4.90 10.76 -0.49
N MET A 120 3.63 10.40 -0.45
CA MET A 120 3.06 9.39 0.44
C MET A 120 3.78 8.03 0.33
N ARG A 121 3.96 7.52 -0.90
CA ARG A 121 4.63 6.22 -1.10
C ARG A 121 6.09 6.27 -0.67
N MET A 122 6.81 7.33 -0.99
CA MET A 122 8.23 7.47 -0.62
C MET A 122 8.43 7.50 0.91
N GLY A 123 7.53 8.11 1.66
CA GLY A 123 7.56 8.10 3.12
C GLY A 123 7.44 6.71 3.75
N THR A 124 6.83 5.76 3.05
CA THR A 124 6.59 4.40 3.57
C THR A 124 7.59 3.34 3.07
N VAL A 125 8.48 3.68 2.13
CA VAL A 125 9.38 2.71 1.45
C VAL A 125 10.25 1.93 2.44
N ALA A 126 10.90 2.60 3.39
CA ALA A 126 11.82 1.95 4.33
C ALA A 126 11.11 0.90 5.20
N GLY A 127 9.96 1.26 5.77
CA GLY A 127 9.14 0.36 6.59
C GLY A 127 8.61 -0.83 5.76
N ARG A 128 8.14 -0.57 4.55
CA ARG A 128 7.66 -1.61 3.64
C ARG A 128 8.78 -2.61 3.30
N ARG A 129 9.97 -2.13 2.93
CA ARG A 129 11.13 -3.01 2.65
C ARG A 129 11.48 -3.88 3.85
N ALA A 130 11.50 -3.31 5.06
CA ALA A 130 11.77 -4.07 6.29
C ALA A 130 10.73 -5.18 6.53
N ASN A 131 9.44 -4.90 6.30
CA ASN A 131 8.38 -5.88 6.45
C ASN A 131 8.50 -7.03 5.44
N PHE A 132 8.73 -6.70 4.15
CA PHE A 132 8.92 -7.71 3.10
C PHE A 132 10.14 -8.59 3.38
N ARG A 133 11.28 -8.01 3.73
CA ARG A 133 12.48 -8.77 4.08
C ARG A 133 12.23 -9.76 5.22
N ARG A 134 11.52 -9.33 6.26
CA ARG A 134 11.15 -10.19 7.39
C ARG A 134 10.22 -11.31 6.96
N ALA A 135 9.18 -11.00 6.19
CA ALA A 135 8.22 -11.99 5.71
C ALA A 135 8.85 -13.02 4.74
N LEU A 136 9.80 -12.59 3.91
CA LEU A 136 10.51 -13.44 2.95
C LEU A 136 11.66 -14.24 3.57
N ALA A 137 12.17 -13.87 4.74
CA ALA A 137 13.35 -14.46 5.35
C ALA A 137 13.34 -16.01 5.33
N PRO A 138 12.23 -16.71 5.64
CA PRO A 138 12.21 -18.18 5.59
C PRO A 138 12.46 -18.75 4.20
N ALA A 139 12.08 -18.05 3.14
CA ALA A 139 12.22 -18.52 1.75
C ALA A 139 13.58 -18.16 1.13
N ILE A 140 14.21 -17.06 1.57
CA ILE A 140 15.42 -16.51 0.91
C ILE A 140 16.69 -16.65 1.74
N SER A 141 16.62 -17.15 2.99
CA SER A 141 17.77 -17.22 3.90
C SER A 141 18.94 -18.07 3.40
N SER A 142 18.69 -19.05 2.51
CA SER A 142 19.70 -19.89 1.90
C SER A 142 20.32 -19.32 0.62
N LEU A 143 19.78 -18.23 0.10
CA LEU A 143 20.26 -17.62 -1.14
C LEU A 143 21.51 -16.77 -0.90
N GLN A 144 22.30 -16.61 -1.97
CA GLN A 144 23.33 -15.58 -1.98
C GLN A 144 22.68 -14.18 -1.87
N PRO A 145 23.32 -13.20 -1.22
CA PRO A 145 22.74 -11.87 -1.00
C PRO A 145 22.19 -11.21 -2.27
N ALA A 146 22.91 -11.32 -3.39
CA ALA A 146 22.49 -10.73 -4.65
C ALA A 146 21.22 -11.39 -5.23
N ASP A 147 20.98 -12.68 -4.98
CA ASP A 147 19.77 -13.37 -5.43
C ASP A 147 18.60 -13.10 -4.48
N ALA A 148 18.86 -13.02 -3.17
CA ALA A 148 17.85 -12.58 -2.21
C ALA A 148 17.33 -11.17 -2.53
N GLU A 149 18.19 -10.22 -2.90
CA GLU A 149 17.80 -8.87 -3.32
C GLU A 149 16.91 -8.89 -4.58
N LYS A 150 17.18 -9.75 -5.55
CA LYS A 150 16.33 -9.91 -6.75
C LYS A 150 14.94 -10.42 -6.38
N VAL A 151 14.86 -11.42 -5.51
CA VAL A 151 13.57 -11.96 -5.05
C VAL A 151 12.79 -10.90 -4.27
N GLU A 152 13.44 -10.18 -3.36
CA GLU A 152 12.80 -9.06 -2.65
C GLU A 152 12.24 -8.01 -3.63
N ALA A 153 13.02 -7.61 -4.64
CA ALA A 153 12.62 -6.61 -5.62
C ALA A 153 11.42 -7.07 -6.46
N LEU A 154 11.43 -8.32 -6.93
CA LEU A 154 10.33 -8.91 -7.69
C LEU A 154 9.06 -9.05 -6.83
N ALA A 155 9.19 -9.47 -5.57
CA ALA A 155 8.07 -9.54 -4.66
C ALA A 155 7.45 -8.15 -4.42
N HIS A 156 8.28 -7.12 -4.25
CA HIS A 156 7.80 -5.73 -4.15
C HIS A 156 7.06 -5.27 -5.41
N LEU A 157 7.60 -5.59 -6.59
CA LEU A 157 6.99 -5.23 -7.86
C LEU A 157 5.61 -5.90 -8.00
N LEU A 158 5.55 -7.23 -7.88
CA LEU A 158 4.33 -8.00 -8.09
C LEU A 158 3.24 -7.73 -7.04
N PHE A 159 3.63 -7.31 -5.84
CA PHE A 159 2.70 -6.91 -4.78
C PHE A 159 2.28 -5.44 -4.87
N SER A 160 2.63 -4.71 -5.91
CA SER A 160 2.40 -3.27 -6.00
C SER A 160 1.15 -2.93 -6.81
N ALA A 161 0.57 -1.75 -6.54
CA ALA A 161 -0.48 -1.18 -7.38
C ALA A 161 0.01 -0.90 -8.82
N SER A 162 1.32 -0.70 -9.03
CA SER A 162 1.88 -0.57 -10.37
C SER A 162 1.79 -1.87 -11.17
N ALA A 163 1.97 -3.03 -10.52
CA ALA A 163 1.76 -4.32 -11.19
C ALA A 163 0.28 -4.52 -11.58
N TRP A 164 -0.65 -4.16 -10.66
CA TRP A 164 -2.07 -4.17 -10.98
C TRP A 164 -2.39 -3.32 -12.21
N GLU A 165 -1.88 -2.09 -12.27
CA GLU A 165 -2.12 -1.18 -13.38
C GLU A 165 -1.58 -1.72 -14.70
N VAL A 166 -0.34 -2.22 -14.72
CA VAL A 166 0.29 -2.79 -15.93
C VAL A 166 -0.46 -4.03 -16.42
N LEU A 167 -0.78 -4.96 -15.51
CA LEU A 167 -1.52 -6.17 -15.86
C LEU A 167 -2.93 -5.87 -16.37
N LYS A 168 -3.57 -4.82 -15.85
CA LYS A 168 -4.86 -4.35 -16.31
C LYS A 168 -4.76 -3.65 -17.67
N ASP A 169 -3.92 -2.62 -17.79
CA ASP A 169 -3.91 -1.72 -18.93
C ASP A 169 -3.23 -2.32 -20.16
N TYR A 170 -2.13 -3.06 -19.96
CA TYR A 170 -1.39 -3.70 -21.06
C TYR A 170 -1.76 -5.17 -21.23
N GLY A 171 -2.11 -5.86 -20.14
CA GLY A 171 -2.51 -7.26 -20.19
C GLY A 171 -4.00 -7.47 -20.47
N GLY A 172 -4.82 -6.42 -20.42
CA GLY A 172 -6.27 -6.50 -20.62
C GLY A 172 -7.01 -7.28 -19.53
N LEU A 173 -6.39 -7.43 -18.35
CA LEU A 173 -6.93 -8.24 -17.25
C LEU A 173 -7.86 -7.41 -16.36
N THR A 174 -8.86 -8.06 -15.78
CA THR A 174 -9.59 -7.50 -14.63
C THR A 174 -8.71 -7.51 -13.39
N GLY A 175 -9.04 -6.72 -12.36
CA GLY A 175 -8.30 -6.73 -11.09
C GLY A 175 -8.21 -8.13 -10.46
N ALA A 176 -9.27 -8.95 -10.59
CA ALA A 176 -9.24 -10.33 -10.10
C ALA A 176 -8.23 -11.19 -10.89
N GLN A 177 -8.23 -11.11 -12.21
CA GLN A 177 -7.29 -11.84 -13.07
C GLN A 177 -5.85 -11.35 -12.88
N ALA A 178 -5.64 -10.04 -12.74
CA ALA A 178 -4.34 -9.45 -12.45
C ALA A 178 -3.80 -9.91 -11.09
N GLY A 179 -4.67 -10.00 -10.07
CA GLY A 179 -4.34 -10.51 -8.74
C GLY A 179 -3.93 -11.98 -8.77
N GLU A 180 -4.67 -12.82 -9.49
CA GLU A 180 -4.32 -14.24 -9.69
C GLU A 180 -2.99 -14.38 -10.44
N THR A 181 -2.77 -13.59 -11.49
CA THR A 181 -1.54 -13.61 -12.29
C THR A 181 -0.32 -13.21 -11.46
N ALA A 182 -0.42 -12.14 -10.68
CA ALA A 182 0.68 -11.69 -9.82
C ALA A 182 0.96 -12.69 -8.69
N SER A 183 -0.08 -13.26 -8.07
CA SER A 183 0.05 -14.29 -7.04
C SER A 183 0.68 -15.57 -7.59
N TRP A 184 0.24 -16.03 -8.76
CA TRP A 184 0.85 -17.18 -9.45
C TRP A 184 2.34 -16.94 -9.75
N ALA A 185 2.70 -15.75 -10.24
CA ALA A 185 4.11 -15.42 -10.50
C ALA A 185 4.95 -15.44 -9.20
N LEU A 186 4.39 -14.94 -8.10
CA LEU A 186 5.04 -15.01 -6.77
C LEU A 186 5.22 -16.45 -6.29
N GLU A 187 4.20 -17.31 -6.46
CA GLU A 187 4.30 -18.74 -6.14
C GLU A 187 5.42 -19.40 -6.93
N VAL A 188 5.50 -19.18 -8.24
CA VAL A 188 6.55 -19.73 -9.11
C VAL A 188 7.93 -19.27 -8.67
N ILE A 189 8.12 -17.96 -8.46
CA ILE A 189 9.41 -17.39 -8.05
C ILE A 189 9.85 -17.96 -6.69
N LEU A 190 8.96 -17.97 -5.70
CA LEU A 190 9.29 -18.40 -4.35
C LEU A 190 9.48 -19.91 -4.25
N SER A 191 8.74 -20.70 -5.03
CA SER A 191 8.95 -22.15 -5.13
C SER A 191 10.32 -22.49 -5.74
N ALA A 192 10.75 -21.72 -6.74
CA ALA A 192 12.04 -21.95 -7.42
C ALA A 192 13.25 -21.64 -6.53
N VAL A 193 13.09 -20.81 -5.48
CA VAL A 193 14.18 -20.41 -4.60
C VAL A 193 14.14 -21.09 -3.23
N THR A 194 13.09 -21.84 -2.92
CA THR A 194 13.00 -22.60 -1.67
C THR A 194 13.99 -23.77 -1.69
N PRO A 195 14.67 -24.09 -0.57
CA PRO A 195 15.64 -25.17 -0.51
C PRO A 195 15.09 -26.51 -1.04
N GLY A 196 15.76 -27.08 -2.03
CA GLY A 196 15.32 -28.31 -2.72
C GLY A 196 14.83 -28.10 -4.15
N HIS A 197 14.69 -26.86 -4.62
CA HIS A 197 14.38 -26.55 -6.02
C HIS A 197 15.45 -25.62 -6.60
N SER A 198 16.21 -26.10 -7.56
CA SER A 198 17.11 -25.27 -8.37
C SER A 198 16.32 -24.66 -9.53
N PRO A 199 16.49 -23.35 -9.86
CA PRO A 199 15.91 -22.76 -11.07
C PRO A 199 16.25 -23.52 -12.36
N ALA A 200 17.42 -24.17 -12.40
CA ALA A 200 17.85 -25.03 -13.50
C ALA A 200 17.00 -26.33 -13.64
N GLU A 201 16.45 -26.84 -12.55
CA GLU A 201 15.59 -28.05 -12.59
C GLU A 201 14.19 -27.76 -13.09
N VAL A 202 13.65 -26.56 -12.80
CA VAL A 202 12.34 -26.11 -13.30
C VAL A 202 12.39 -25.88 -14.81
N ALA A 203 13.49 -25.35 -15.34
CA ALA A 203 13.70 -25.21 -16.80
C ALA A 203 13.80 -26.58 -17.50
N ASN A 204 14.48 -27.55 -16.88
CA ASN A 204 14.72 -28.89 -17.46
C ASN A 204 13.48 -29.79 -17.42
N GLN A 205 12.49 -29.56 -16.54
CA GLN A 205 11.25 -30.33 -16.50
C GLN A 205 10.27 -29.98 -17.62
N ARG A 206 10.41 -28.79 -18.27
CA ARG A 206 9.56 -28.37 -19.39
C ARG A 206 10.00 -28.92 -20.74
N ASP A 207 11.23 -29.41 -20.87
CA ASP A 207 11.79 -29.95 -22.12
C ASP A 207 11.83 -31.50 -22.18
N LYS A 208 11.07 -32.18 -21.33
CA LYS A 208 10.85 -33.63 -21.53
C LYS A 208 9.59 -33.87 -22.34
N PRO A 209 9.73 -34.55 -23.50
CA PRO A 209 8.64 -34.89 -24.41
C PRO A 209 7.58 -35.78 -23.78
#